data_01e38b1c0469eac05b3f32c699fa2f55
#
_entry.id   01e38b1c0469eac05b3f32c699fa2f55
#
_cell.length_a   1.000
_cell.length_b   1.000
_cell.length_c   1.000
_cell.angle_alpha   90.00
_cell.angle_beta   90.00
_cell.angle_gamma   90.00
#
_symmetry.space_group_name_H-M   'P 1'
#
loop_
_entity.id
_entity.type
_entity.pdbx_description
1 polymer ?
#
loop_
_entity_poly.entity_id
_entity_poly.type
_entity_poly.pdbx_seq_one_letter_code
_entity_poly.pdbx_strand_id
1 'polypeptide(L)'
;MRSIASFSALMITLSGWLEGATPGPRPERLDQVAILKHLKPNPIPAELPASSREVLQRFYVTDGFRVDLVAADPDVVQPIAFTFDALGRLWVLEALSYPEKQPEGAGKDRLVILEDFDGDGVFEDRKVFVEGLNLASGFELGYGGVWIGAAPQLLFLPDRDGDDVPDGPPQVLLDGFGYQDTHETLNNFTWGPDGWLYGLQGVFNESRIGVPGASESDRRVMRAGVWRYHPVNKRFEVYAHGGSNQWGLDYDRLGQWFMTHCRSFWGGGPTTHVLQGGHYWNQAHAHYPDFIEPYPLEAFSDFRQCLPASAKYGHGEGGAGLPGSRGISGGHSHVGTLIYQGDQWPEAFRNRLYTHNLHGRQINVQVNVEDGASIETRHAGQDFLYHDDPSYVAV
;
A
#
# COMPACT_ATOMS: atom_id res chain seq x y z
N MET A 1 30.51 17.87 -1.81
CA MET A 1 30.02 16.59 -2.30
C MET A 1 28.51 16.62 -2.07
N ARG A 2 27.69 16.65 -3.13
CA ARG A 2 26.23 16.58 -2.97
C ARG A 2 25.88 15.12 -2.75
N SER A 3 25.36 14.79 -1.58
CA SER A 3 24.82 13.46 -1.28
C SER A 3 23.61 13.22 -2.20
N ILE A 4 23.71 12.25 -3.08
CA ILE A 4 22.58 11.76 -3.85
C ILE A 4 21.83 10.84 -2.88
N ALA A 5 20.63 11.24 -2.47
CA ALA A 5 19.75 10.35 -1.73
C ALA A 5 19.27 9.26 -2.69
N SER A 6 19.64 8.01 -2.43
CA SER A 6 19.13 6.86 -3.17
C SER A 6 17.77 6.51 -2.60
N PHE A 7 16.79 6.31 -3.46
CA PHE A 7 15.50 5.74 -3.13
C PHE A 7 15.48 4.31 -3.67
N SER A 8 15.54 3.35 -2.78
CA SER A 8 15.39 1.95 -3.15
C SER A 8 13.89 1.66 -3.23
N ALA A 9 13.38 1.47 -4.42
CA ALA A 9 12.01 1.02 -4.65
C ALA A 9 12.05 -0.44 -5.05
N LEU A 10 11.33 -1.28 -4.32
CA LEU A 10 11.10 -2.66 -4.74
C LEU A 10 10.26 -2.62 -6.01
N MET A 11 10.79 -3.09 -7.11
CA MET A 11 10.12 -3.08 -8.39
C MET A 11 9.89 -4.50 -8.88
N ILE A 12 8.64 -4.83 -9.06
CA ILE A 12 8.22 -6.13 -9.52
C ILE A 12 7.51 -5.97 -10.85
N THR A 13 8.02 -6.62 -11.85
CA THR A 13 7.30 -6.79 -13.11
C THR A 13 6.49 -8.09 -13.03
N LEU A 14 5.18 -7.97 -12.85
CA LEU A 14 4.27 -9.07 -13.10
C LEU A 14 4.21 -9.32 -14.62
N SER A 15 4.99 -10.25 -15.11
CA SER A 15 4.83 -10.78 -16.48
C SER A 15 3.69 -11.81 -16.51
N GLY A 16 2.47 -11.34 -16.26
CA GLY A 16 1.25 -12.10 -16.52
C GLY A 16 0.78 -11.78 -17.94
N TRP A 17 0.79 -12.75 -18.84
CA TRP A 17 0.23 -12.62 -20.17
C TRP A 17 -1.29 -12.45 -20.09
N LEU A 18 -1.77 -11.21 -20.16
CA LEU A 18 -3.14 -10.92 -20.56
C LEU A 18 -3.12 -10.75 -22.10
N GLU A 19 -3.33 -11.84 -22.81
CA GLU A 19 -3.66 -11.77 -24.23
C GLU A 19 -4.98 -11.01 -24.38
N GLY A 20 -4.94 -9.85 -25.03
CA GLY A 20 -6.12 -9.16 -25.51
C GLY A 20 -6.31 -7.70 -25.11
N ALA A 21 -5.50 -7.11 -24.25
CA ALA A 21 -5.59 -5.68 -24.00
C ALA A 21 -4.97 -4.90 -25.18
N THR A 22 -5.80 -4.21 -25.95
CA THR A 22 -5.30 -3.19 -26.87
C THR A 22 -4.49 -2.16 -26.07
N PRO A 23 -3.25 -1.83 -26.49
CA PRO A 23 -2.49 -0.79 -25.83
C PRO A 23 -3.34 0.49 -25.79
N GLY A 24 -3.54 1.03 -24.59
CA GLY A 24 -4.19 2.32 -24.45
C GLY A 24 -3.45 3.41 -25.24
N PRO A 25 -4.10 4.54 -25.53
CA PRO A 25 -3.43 5.63 -26.22
C PRO A 25 -2.17 6.03 -25.45
N ARG A 26 -1.09 6.29 -26.18
CA ARG A 26 0.14 6.81 -25.59
C ARG A 26 -0.21 8.03 -24.73
N PRO A 27 0.32 8.12 -23.51
CA PRO A 27 0.10 9.29 -22.67
C PRO A 27 0.54 10.55 -23.44
N GLU A 28 -0.10 11.68 -23.13
CA GLU A 28 0.40 12.99 -23.56
C GLU A 28 1.88 13.09 -23.20
N ARG A 29 2.66 13.78 -24.00
CA ARG A 29 4.09 13.98 -23.69
C ARG A 29 4.21 14.58 -22.29
N LEU A 30 5.13 14.07 -21.49
CA LEU A 30 5.34 14.51 -20.10
C LEU A 30 5.57 16.03 -20.00
N ASP A 31 6.23 16.62 -21.01
CA ASP A 31 6.47 18.06 -21.11
C ASP A 31 5.18 18.89 -21.29
N GLN A 32 4.06 18.26 -21.65
CA GLN A 32 2.76 18.89 -21.80
C GLN A 32 1.89 18.78 -20.54
N VAL A 33 2.22 17.87 -19.65
CA VAL A 33 1.46 17.68 -18.39
C VAL A 33 2.07 18.53 -17.29
N ALA A 34 1.33 19.54 -16.84
CA ALA A 34 1.84 20.54 -15.92
C ALA A 34 2.51 19.97 -14.65
N ILE A 35 1.89 18.97 -14.07
CA ILE A 35 2.35 18.31 -12.82
C ILE A 35 3.62 17.51 -13.01
N LEU A 36 3.85 16.97 -14.22
CA LEU A 36 5.00 16.11 -14.54
C LEU A 36 6.16 16.85 -15.22
N LYS A 37 6.01 18.14 -15.52
CA LYS A 37 7.05 18.93 -16.23
C LYS A 37 8.39 18.99 -15.54
N HIS A 38 8.42 18.82 -14.24
CA HIS A 38 9.63 18.83 -13.42
C HIS A 38 10.36 17.47 -13.39
N LEU A 39 9.70 16.39 -13.83
CA LEU A 39 10.28 15.07 -13.83
C LEU A 39 11.34 14.94 -14.94
N LYS A 40 12.40 14.22 -14.63
CA LYS A 40 13.51 13.93 -15.54
C LYS A 40 13.65 12.43 -15.72
N PRO A 41 14.21 11.98 -16.87
CA PRO A 41 14.56 10.57 -17.03
C PRO A 41 15.40 10.08 -15.85
N ASN A 42 15.13 8.87 -15.40
CA ASN A 42 15.88 8.25 -14.31
C ASN A 42 17.38 8.14 -14.66
N PRO A 43 18.29 8.64 -13.80
CA PRO A 43 19.72 8.44 -14.00
C PRO A 43 20.08 6.96 -13.87
N ILE A 44 20.63 6.36 -14.92
CA ILE A 44 20.94 4.92 -14.95
C ILE A 44 22.44 4.72 -14.82
N PRO A 45 22.92 3.94 -13.84
CA PRO A 45 24.32 3.53 -13.76
C PRO A 45 24.79 2.81 -15.02
N ALA A 46 26.04 3.05 -15.44
CA ALA A 46 26.58 2.50 -16.69
C ALA A 46 26.78 0.98 -16.64
N GLU A 47 26.90 0.40 -15.46
CA GLU A 47 27.30 -1.00 -15.23
C GLU A 47 26.13 -1.98 -15.08
N LEU A 48 24.89 -1.48 -15.12
CA LEU A 48 23.70 -2.33 -14.94
C LEU A 48 23.48 -3.33 -16.09
N PRO A 49 22.96 -4.54 -15.81
CA PRO A 49 22.50 -5.49 -16.82
C PRO A 49 21.46 -4.87 -17.78
N ALA A 50 21.42 -5.36 -19.02
CA ALA A 50 20.52 -4.82 -20.03
C ALA A 50 19.04 -4.91 -19.65
N SER A 51 18.64 -6.02 -19.01
CA SER A 51 17.25 -6.23 -18.53
C SER A 51 16.85 -5.20 -17.49
N SER A 52 17.68 -4.98 -16.48
CA SER A 52 17.44 -3.98 -15.42
C SER A 52 17.42 -2.57 -16.02
N ARG A 53 18.31 -2.28 -16.96
CA ARG A 53 18.35 -0.99 -17.65
C ARG A 53 17.08 -0.71 -18.44
N GLU A 54 16.53 -1.69 -19.17
CA GLU A 54 15.31 -1.53 -19.94
C GLU A 54 14.13 -1.10 -19.07
N VAL A 55 14.02 -1.64 -17.87
CA VAL A 55 12.97 -1.30 -16.94
C VAL A 55 13.21 0.08 -16.32
N LEU A 56 14.40 0.32 -15.81
CA LEU A 56 14.73 1.56 -15.08
C LEU A 56 14.70 2.81 -15.97
N GLN A 57 14.98 2.70 -17.26
CA GLN A 57 14.92 3.82 -18.22
C GLN A 57 13.51 4.34 -18.49
N ARG A 58 12.47 3.59 -18.09
CA ARG A 58 11.07 4.00 -18.23
C ARG A 58 10.57 4.85 -17.09
N PHE A 59 11.38 5.03 -16.03
CA PHE A 59 11.08 5.93 -14.93
C PHE A 59 11.47 7.36 -15.24
N TYR A 60 10.62 8.26 -14.82
CA TYR A 60 10.86 9.69 -14.72
C TYR A 60 10.73 10.09 -13.26
N VAL A 61 11.71 10.79 -12.74
CA VAL A 61 11.84 11.09 -11.32
C VAL A 61 12.05 12.57 -11.05
N THR A 62 11.74 12.99 -9.84
CA THR A 62 12.05 14.32 -9.36
C THR A 62 13.56 14.56 -9.35
N ASP A 63 13.99 15.76 -9.73
CA ASP A 63 15.40 16.14 -9.77
C ASP A 63 16.10 15.90 -8.42
N GLY A 64 17.26 15.27 -8.46
CA GLY A 64 18.02 14.88 -7.28
C GLY A 64 17.67 13.51 -6.69
N PHE A 65 16.74 12.78 -7.30
CA PHE A 65 16.37 11.40 -6.94
C PHE A 65 16.72 10.42 -8.06
N ARG A 66 16.79 9.16 -7.69
CA ARG A 66 17.04 8.02 -8.58
C ARG A 66 16.20 6.83 -8.12
N VAL A 67 15.74 6.02 -9.07
CA VAL A 67 15.15 4.70 -8.83
C VAL A 67 16.21 3.67 -9.16
N ASP A 68 16.44 2.77 -8.20
CA ASP A 68 17.33 1.63 -8.35
C ASP A 68 16.52 0.33 -8.25
N LEU A 69 16.98 -0.73 -8.90
CA LEU A 69 16.43 -2.07 -8.76
C LEU A 69 17.16 -2.77 -7.61
N VAL A 70 16.40 -3.20 -6.61
CA VAL A 70 16.98 -3.89 -5.42
C VAL A 70 16.72 -5.39 -5.43
N ALA A 71 15.62 -5.84 -6.03
CA ALA A 71 15.30 -7.26 -6.20
C ALA A 71 14.29 -7.45 -7.34
N ALA A 72 14.27 -8.61 -7.95
CA ALA A 72 13.35 -8.97 -9.04
C ALA A 72 13.10 -10.49 -9.06
N ASP A 73 12.20 -10.95 -9.95
CA ASP A 73 12.05 -12.37 -10.25
C ASP A 73 13.39 -12.96 -10.76
N PRO A 74 13.87 -14.10 -10.24
CA PRO A 74 13.16 -15.07 -9.40
C PRO A 74 13.33 -14.88 -7.88
N ASP A 75 14.07 -13.88 -7.43
CA ASP A 75 14.35 -13.69 -6.00
C ASP A 75 13.11 -13.19 -5.23
N VAL A 76 12.27 -12.42 -5.89
CA VAL A 76 10.97 -11.98 -5.38
C VAL A 76 9.88 -12.25 -6.41
N VAL A 77 8.82 -12.97 -5.98
CA VAL A 77 7.70 -13.37 -6.86
C VAL A 77 6.37 -12.92 -6.26
N GLN A 78 5.54 -12.22 -7.04
CA GLN A 78 4.21 -11.75 -6.64
C GLN A 78 4.16 -11.10 -5.23
N PRO A 79 4.99 -10.11 -4.92
CA PRO A 79 4.94 -9.49 -3.59
C PRO A 79 3.67 -8.68 -3.43
N ILE A 80 3.18 -8.65 -2.19
CA ILE A 80 1.98 -7.92 -1.79
C ILE A 80 2.27 -6.93 -0.68
N ALA A 81 3.30 -7.17 0.10
CA ALA A 81 3.74 -6.28 1.16
C ALA A 81 5.24 -6.47 1.41
N PHE A 82 5.90 -5.43 1.88
CA PHE A 82 7.30 -5.49 2.29
C PHE A 82 7.58 -4.52 3.44
N THR A 83 8.63 -4.81 4.18
CA THR A 83 9.18 -3.91 5.20
C THR A 83 10.68 -4.14 5.34
N PHE A 84 11.38 -3.20 5.97
CA PHE A 84 12.78 -3.37 6.35
C PHE A 84 12.88 -3.63 7.84
N ASP A 85 13.75 -4.55 8.23
CA ASP A 85 14.07 -4.76 9.62
C ASP A 85 15.16 -3.78 10.13
N ALA A 86 15.48 -3.89 11.41
CA ALA A 86 16.49 -3.03 12.05
C ALA A 86 17.93 -3.27 11.54
N LEU A 87 18.17 -4.35 10.82
CA LEU A 87 19.45 -4.67 10.18
C LEU A 87 19.50 -4.15 8.73
N GLY A 88 18.39 -3.60 8.21
CA GLY A 88 18.29 -3.13 6.83
C GLY A 88 17.94 -4.23 5.83
N ARG A 89 17.60 -5.42 6.28
CA ARG A 89 17.19 -6.53 5.41
C ARG A 89 15.75 -6.32 4.94
N LEU A 90 15.47 -6.71 3.71
CA LEU A 90 14.16 -6.57 3.08
C LEU A 90 13.32 -7.83 3.33
N TRP A 91 12.21 -7.67 4.03
CA TRP A 91 11.21 -8.71 4.22
C TRP A 91 10.08 -8.54 3.22
N VAL A 92 9.72 -9.61 2.51
CA VAL A 92 8.71 -9.57 1.45
C VAL A 92 7.70 -10.70 1.63
N LEU A 93 6.42 -10.34 1.62
CA LEU A 93 5.31 -11.27 1.58
C LEU A 93 4.94 -11.55 0.13
N GLU A 94 5.10 -12.80 -0.30
CA GLU A 94 4.77 -13.29 -1.64
C GLU A 94 3.40 -13.94 -1.66
N ALA A 95 2.45 -13.39 -2.43
CA ALA A 95 1.03 -13.77 -2.47
C ALA A 95 0.72 -14.81 -3.56
N LEU A 96 1.35 -15.97 -3.50
CA LEU A 96 1.25 -17.02 -4.52
C LEU A 96 -0.10 -17.76 -4.53
N SER A 97 -0.90 -17.60 -3.49
CA SER A 97 -2.28 -18.12 -3.42
C SER A 97 -3.29 -17.20 -4.11
N TYR A 98 -2.98 -15.89 -4.17
CA TYR A 98 -3.87 -14.90 -4.77
C TYR A 98 -4.13 -15.22 -6.26
N PRO A 99 -5.37 -15.05 -6.79
CA PRO A 99 -6.54 -14.42 -6.13
C PRO A 99 -7.46 -15.40 -5.40
N GLU A 100 -7.15 -16.67 -5.33
CA GLU A 100 -8.05 -17.69 -4.78
C GLU A 100 -7.50 -18.30 -3.50
N LYS A 101 -8.33 -18.27 -2.43
CA LYS A 101 -8.00 -19.01 -1.21
C LYS A 101 -7.89 -20.49 -1.51
N GLN A 102 -6.75 -21.07 -1.21
CA GLN A 102 -6.50 -22.49 -1.43
C GLN A 102 -7.21 -23.35 -0.37
N PRO A 103 -7.45 -24.63 -0.63
CA PRO A 103 -7.90 -25.59 0.40
C PRO A 103 -6.98 -25.57 1.63
N GLU A 104 -7.49 -25.96 2.77
CA GLU A 104 -6.71 -26.06 4.00
C GLU A 104 -5.45 -26.92 3.80
N GLY A 105 -4.31 -26.42 4.25
CA GLY A 105 -3.01 -27.06 4.09
C GLY A 105 -2.38 -26.97 2.68
N ALA A 106 -3.06 -26.32 1.71
CA ALA A 106 -2.56 -26.16 0.34
C ALA A 106 -2.16 -24.71 0.03
N GLY A 107 -2.00 -23.88 1.05
CA GLY A 107 -1.50 -22.50 0.90
C GLY A 107 -0.12 -22.45 0.25
N LYS A 108 0.14 -21.39 -0.50
CA LYS A 108 1.39 -21.22 -1.26
C LYS A 108 2.17 -19.97 -0.91
N ASP A 109 1.52 -19.05 -0.18
CA ASP A 109 2.13 -17.78 0.17
C ASP A 109 3.29 -17.99 1.13
N ARG A 110 4.26 -17.12 1.04
CA ARG A 110 5.47 -17.20 1.86
C ARG A 110 5.99 -15.83 2.23
N LEU A 111 6.66 -15.76 3.35
CA LEU A 111 7.41 -14.60 3.77
C LEU A 111 8.89 -14.90 3.57
N VAL A 112 9.57 -14.04 2.85
CA VAL A 112 11.00 -14.18 2.52
C VAL A 112 11.78 -12.99 3.07
N ILE A 113 13.03 -13.23 3.37
CA ILE A 113 14.02 -12.25 3.81
C ILE A 113 15.08 -12.16 2.72
N LEU A 114 15.39 -10.94 2.30
CA LEU A 114 16.48 -10.69 1.37
C LEU A 114 17.49 -9.77 2.04
N GLU A 115 18.77 -10.04 1.79
CA GLU A 115 19.90 -9.31 2.33
C GLU A 115 20.82 -8.85 1.21
N ASP A 116 21.28 -7.59 1.31
CA ASP A 116 22.36 -7.03 0.51
C ASP A 116 23.69 -7.31 1.24
N PHE A 117 24.29 -8.46 0.93
CA PHE A 117 25.45 -8.94 1.67
C PHE A 117 26.73 -8.18 1.36
N ASP A 118 26.92 -7.73 0.13
CA ASP A 118 28.13 -7.04 -0.30
C ASP A 118 28.00 -5.50 -0.29
N GLY A 119 26.81 -4.98 -0.03
CA GLY A 119 26.52 -3.56 0.11
C GLY A 119 26.44 -2.82 -1.21
N ASP A 120 26.15 -3.50 -2.30
CA ASP A 120 26.02 -2.89 -3.63
C ASP A 120 24.64 -2.30 -3.92
N GLY A 121 23.66 -2.57 -3.05
CA GLY A 121 22.28 -2.10 -3.14
C GLY A 121 21.34 -3.08 -3.83
N VAL A 122 21.82 -4.27 -4.19
CA VAL A 122 21.02 -5.39 -4.69
C VAL A 122 20.85 -6.40 -3.57
N PHE A 123 19.65 -6.94 -3.41
CA PHE A 123 19.32 -7.90 -2.35
C PHE A 123 19.25 -9.31 -2.96
N GLU A 124 20.38 -9.99 -3.00
CA GLU A 124 20.54 -11.28 -3.68
C GLU A 124 20.47 -12.49 -2.73
N ASP A 125 20.86 -12.34 -1.47
CA ASP A 125 20.75 -13.41 -0.48
C ASP A 125 19.32 -13.56 -0.01
N ARG A 126 18.72 -14.73 -0.28
CA ARG A 126 17.30 -15.00 -0.05
C ARG A 126 17.10 -16.18 0.91
N LYS A 127 16.38 -15.94 2.00
CA LYS A 127 15.93 -16.94 2.97
C LYS A 127 14.39 -16.97 3.03
N VAL A 128 13.79 -18.15 3.11
CA VAL A 128 12.35 -18.31 3.39
C VAL A 128 12.17 -18.38 4.90
N PHE A 129 11.48 -17.41 5.48
CA PHE A 129 11.11 -17.39 6.89
C PHE A 129 9.95 -18.35 7.19
N VAL A 130 8.89 -18.29 6.41
CA VAL A 130 7.73 -19.18 6.50
C VAL A 130 7.09 -19.37 5.14
N GLU A 131 6.58 -20.57 4.88
CA GLU A 131 5.81 -20.91 3.66
C GLU A 131 4.52 -21.64 4.03
N GLY A 132 3.65 -21.84 3.04
CA GLY A 132 2.37 -22.53 3.25
C GLY A 132 1.27 -21.62 3.80
N LEU A 133 1.49 -20.30 3.84
CA LEU A 133 0.45 -19.32 4.16
C LEU A 133 -0.62 -19.32 3.07
N ASN A 134 -1.82 -18.87 3.40
CA ASN A 134 -2.96 -18.97 2.50
C ASN A 134 -3.75 -17.67 2.45
N LEU A 135 -3.69 -16.98 1.33
CA LEU A 135 -4.28 -15.66 1.11
C LEU A 135 -3.75 -14.61 2.11
N ALA A 136 -2.43 -14.62 2.29
CA ALA A 136 -1.73 -13.63 3.09
C ALA A 136 -1.63 -12.30 2.34
N SER A 137 -1.91 -11.18 3.00
CA SER A 137 -2.01 -9.87 2.35
C SER A 137 -1.44 -8.71 3.16
N GLY A 138 -0.92 -8.97 4.33
CA GLY A 138 -0.24 -7.97 5.15
C GLY A 138 0.61 -8.62 6.23
N PHE A 139 1.67 -7.95 6.62
CA PHE A 139 2.50 -8.38 7.75
C PHE A 139 3.23 -7.19 8.37
N GLU A 140 3.74 -7.40 9.59
CA GLU A 140 4.61 -6.43 10.25
C GLU A 140 5.51 -7.15 11.26
N LEU A 141 6.72 -6.63 11.47
CA LEU A 141 7.70 -7.15 12.41
C LEU A 141 7.54 -6.48 13.78
N GLY A 142 7.72 -7.25 14.84
CA GLY A 142 7.73 -6.65 16.18
C GLY A 142 7.32 -7.60 17.30
N TYR A 143 7.61 -7.18 18.52
CA TYR A 143 7.30 -7.94 19.74
C TYR A 143 7.87 -9.37 19.76
N GLY A 144 9.04 -9.56 19.16
CA GLY A 144 9.73 -10.86 19.10
C GLY A 144 9.10 -11.84 18.15
N GLY A 145 8.70 -11.38 16.97
CA GLY A 145 8.17 -12.22 15.90
C GLY A 145 7.50 -11.42 14.79
N VAL A 146 6.76 -12.14 13.98
CA VAL A 146 6.08 -11.63 12.79
C VAL A 146 4.57 -11.73 12.92
N TRP A 147 3.88 -10.65 12.63
CA TRP A 147 2.42 -10.53 12.61
C TRP A 147 1.95 -10.66 11.17
N ILE A 148 1.08 -11.62 10.86
CA ILE A 148 0.66 -11.91 9.49
C ILE A 148 -0.87 -11.91 9.39
N GLY A 149 -1.38 -11.16 8.43
CA GLY A 149 -2.76 -11.22 7.99
C GLY A 149 -2.94 -12.24 6.89
N ALA A 150 -3.54 -13.39 7.22
CA ALA A 150 -3.89 -14.44 6.27
C ALA A 150 -5.37 -14.80 6.47
N ALA A 151 -6.24 -14.12 5.72
CA ALA A 151 -7.68 -14.21 5.93
C ALA A 151 -8.18 -15.67 5.96
N PRO A 152 -8.99 -16.06 6.97
CA PRO A 152 -9.72 -15.22 7.92
C PRO A 152 -8.96 -14.88 9.22
N GLN A 153 -7.66 -15.04 9.29
CA GLN A 153 -6.91 -15.02 10.54
C GLN A 153 -5.88 -13.90 10.62
N LEU A 154 -5.69 -13.37 11.83
CA LEU A 154 -4.50 -12.66 12.24
C LEU A 154 -3.61 -13.64 12.98
N LEU A 155 -2.40 -13.84 12.47
CA LEU A 155 -1.41 -14.80 12.97
C LEU A 155 -0.25 -14.08 13.63
N PHE A 156 0.38 -14.73 14.60
CA PHE A 156 1.67 -14.36 15.15
C PHE A 156 2.62 -15.55 15.09
N LEU A 157 3.78 -15.34 14.48
CA LEU A 157 4.89 -16.30 14.44
C LEU A 157 6.01 -15.78 15.32
N PRO A 158 6.25 -16.37 16.50
CA PRO A 158 7.34 -15.95 17.35
C PRO A 158 8.70 -16.32 16.74
N ASP A 159 9.64 -15.41 16.86
CA ASP A 159 11.07 -15.58 16.60
C ASP A 159 11.80 -14.70 17.62
N ARG A 160 12.04 -15.27 18.80
CA ARG A 160 12.50 -14.49 19.96
C ARG A 160 14.01 -14.38 20.03
N ASP A 161 14.70 -15.32 19.44
CA ASP A 161 16.18 -15.32 19.39
C ASP A 161 16.70 -14.64 18.11
N GLY A 162 15.82 -14.36 17.13
CA GLY A 162 16.15 -13.61 15.93
C GLY A 162 17.02 -14.41 14.96
N ASP A 163 16.85 -15.73 14.92
CA ASP A 163 17.62 -16.60 14.02
C ASP A 163 16.97 -16.77 12.64
N ASP A 164 15.86 -16.05 12.40
CA ASP A 164 15.02 -16.09 11.20
C ASP A 164 14.35 -17.46 10.98
N VAL A 165 14.09 -18.19 12.05
CA VAL A 165 13.32 -19.42 12.04
C VAL A 165 12.21 -19.30 13.09
N PRO A 166 10.94 -19.47 12.72
CA PRO A 166 9.88 -19.39 13.72
C PRO A 166 10.08 -20.39 14.89
N ASP A 167 9.96 -19.92 16.13
CA ASP A 167 10.05 -20.74 17.36
C ASP A 167 8.95 -21.82 17.47
N GLY A 168 8.02 -21.88 16.55
CA GLY A 168 6.93 -22.84 16.56
C GLY A 168 5.83 -22.50 15.53
N PRO A 169 4.71 -23.23 15.56
CA PRO A 169 3.63 -23.02 14.62
C PRO A 169 2.97 -21.64 14.79
N PRO A 170 2.33 -21.10 13.73
CA PRO A 170 1.59 -19.86 13.81
C PRO A 170 0.53 -19.88 14.92
N GLN A 171 0.51 -18.83 15.73
CA GLN A 171 -0.49 -18.63 16.77
C GLN A 171 -1.65 -17.82 16.17
N VAL A 172 -2.86 -18.37 16.16
CA VAL A 172 -4.05 -17.63 15.73
C VAL A 172 -4.48 -16.68 16.85
N LEU A 173 -4.32 -15.39 16.63
CA LEU A 173 -4.69 -14.35 17.60
C LEU A 173 -6.14 -13.93 17.46
N LEU A 174 -6.60 -13.77 16.21
CA LEU A 174 -7.97 -13.44 15.84
C LEU A 174 -8.38 -14.27 14.64
N ASP A 175 -9.68 -14.50 14.53
CA ASP A 175 -10.31 -15.09 13.35
C ASP A 175 -11.54 -14.28 12.92
N GLY A 176 -12.14 -14.66 11.78
CA GLY A 176 -13.37 -14.08 11.29
C GLY A 176 -13.21 -12.85 10.40
N PHE A 177 -12.02 -12.57 9.93
CA PHE A 177 -11.83 -11.60 8.84
C PHE A 177 -12.42 -12.14 7.53
N GLY A 178 -13.21 -11.30 6.84
CA GLY A 178 -13.81 -11.65 5.56
C GLY A 178 -12.80 -11.77 4.43
N TYR A 179 -13.14 -12.60 3.44
CA TYR A 179 -12.36 -12.76 2.19
C TYR A 179 -13.27 -13.01 0.99
N GLN A 180 -14.48 -12.45 1.02
CA GLN A 180 -15.43 -12.51 -0.09
C GLN A 180 -14.89 -11.78 -1.33
N ASP A 181 -14.19 -10.69 -1.10
CA ASP A 181 -13.34 -10.02 -2.07
C ASP A 181 -11.87 -10.16 -1.66
N THR A 182 -11.13 -10.97 -2.41
CA THR A 182 -9.72 -11.27 -2.09
C THR A 182 -8.77 -10.14 -2.41
N HIS A 183 -9.21 -9.12 -3.16
CA HIS A 183 -8.41 -7.92 -3.42
C HIS A 183 -8.23 -7.05 -2.18
N GLU A 184 -9.10 -7.19 -1.18
CA GLU A 184 -9.24 -6.24 -0.09
C GLU A 184 -9.34 -6.92 1.27
N THR A 185 -8.61 -7.99 1.46
CA THR A 185 -8.51 -8.66 2.76
C THR A 185 -7.73 -7.81 3.75
N LEU A 186 -7.46 -8.30 4.96
CA LEU A 186 -6.72 -7.53 5.95
C LEU A 186 -5.31 -7.20 5.45
N ASN A 187 -4.99 -5.92 5.37
CA ASN A 187 -3.77 -5.43 4.72
C ASN A 187 -3.15 -4.24 5.45
N ASN A 188 -2.01 -3.79 4.96
CA ASN A 188 -1.30 -2.58 5.36
C ASN A 188 -1.04 -2.51 6.88
N PHE A 189 -0.32 -3.48 7.40
CA PHE A 189 0.03 -3.52 8.81
C PHE A 189 1.08 -2.45 9.14
N THR A 190 0.86 -1.72 10.24
CA THR A 190 1.82 -0.75 10.74
C THR A 190 1.68 -0.53 12.24
N TRP A 191 2.78 -0.32 12.94
CA TRP A 191 2.76 0.04 14.36
C TRP A 191 2.42 1.51 14.54
N GLY A 192 1.40 1.77 15.34
CA GLY A 192 1.07 3.13 15.74
C GLY A 192 2.01 3.66 16.83
N PRO A 193 2.06 5.00 17.00
CA PRO A 193 2.87 5.63 18.05
C PRO A 193 2.39 5.28 19.45
N ASP A 194 1.20 4.71 19.59
CA ASP A 194 0.58 4.21 20.81
C ASP A 194 0.88 2.73 21.10
N GLY A 195 1.69 2.07 20.24
CA GLY A 195 2.10 0.68 20.39
C GLY A 195 1.05 -0.35 19.98
N TRP A 196 -0.01 0.06 19.30
CA TRP A 196 -0.98 -0.85 18.69
C TRP A 196 -0.55 -1.22 17.27
N LEU A 197 -0.84 -2.43 16.86
CA LEU A 197 -0.80 -2.82 15.46
C LEU A 197 -2.08 -2.37 14.77
N TYR A 198 -1.94 -1.56 13.73
CA TYR A 198 -3.04 -1.10 12.89
C TYR A 198 -3.05 -1.86 11.56
N GLY A 199 -4.23 -1.96 10.96
CA GLY A 199 -4.40 -2.49 9.63
C GLY A 199 -5.73 -2.07 9.03
N LEU A 200 -5.90 -2.41 7.77
CA LEU A 200 -7.05 -2.05 6.94
C LEU A 200 -7.82 -3.29 6.50
N GLN A 201 -9.05 -3.07 6.06
CA GLN A 201 -9.86 -4.02 5.30
C GLN A 201 -10.81 -3.27 4.38
N GLY A 202 -10.96 -3.77 3.17
CA GLY A 202 -11.80 -3.15 2.15
C GLY A 202 -13.28 -3.47 2.23
N VAL A 203 -14.04 -2.90 1.31
CA VAL A 203 -15.46 -2.66 1.41
C VAL A 203 -16.35 -3.87 1.15
N PHE A 204 -15.91 -4.84 0.35
CA PHE A 204 -16.75 -5.99 -0.02
C PHE A 204 -16.58 -7.22 0.89
N ASN A 205 -15.84 -7.07 1.97
CA ASN A 205 -15.62 -8.10 2.97
C ASN A 205 -16.50 -7.88 4.19
N GLU A 206 -17.26 -8.89 4.58
CA GLU A 206 -17.98 -8.93 5.85
C GLU A 206 -17.17 -9.71 6.87
N SER A 207 -16.74 -9.04 7.92
CA SER A 207 -15.95 -9.64 8.99
C SER A 207 -16.74 -9.70 10.29
N ARG A 208 -16.56 -10.80 11.03
CA ARG A 208 -17.02 -10.99 12.41
C ARG A 208 -15.84 -11.44 13.25
N ILE A 209 -15.07 -10.47 13.69
CA ILE A 209 -13.73 -10.66 14.22
C ILE A 209 -13.76 -10.92 15.72
N GLY A 210 -13.08 -11.95 16.15
CA GLY A 210 -12.94 -12.32 17.55
C GLY A 210 -11.76 -13.23 17.80
N VAL A 211 -11.52 -13.55 19.06
CA VAL A 211 -10.56 -14.61 19.40
C VAL A 211 -11.10 -15.96 18.95
N PRO A 212 -10.26 -16.95 18.63
CA PRO A 212 -10.72 -18.28 18.25
C PRO A 212 -11.68 -18.87 19.29
N GLY A 213 -12.84 -19.34 18.82
CA GLY A 213 -13.89 -19.89 19.69
C GLY A 213 -14.81 -18.86 20.37
N ALA A 214 -14.64 -17.57 20.11
CA ALA A 214 -15.56 -16.55 20.61
C ALA A 214 -16.99 -16.77 20.12
N SER A 215 -17.95 -16.45 20.97
CA SER A 215 -19.37 -16.47 20.60
C SER A 215 -19.68 -15.36 19.59
N GLU A 216 -20.76 -15.51 18.80
CA GLU A 216 -21.16 -14.48 17.83
C GLU A 216 -21.43 -13.10 18.48
N SER A 217 -21.93 -13.09 19.71
CA SER A 217 -22.18 -11.85 20.46
C SER A 217 -20.90 -11.13 20.89
N ASP A 218 -19.77 -11.84 20.97
CA ASP A 218 -18.49 -11.29 21.40
C ASP A 218 -17.63 -10.81 20.22
N ARG A 219 -18.05 -11.16 19.00
CA ARG A 219 -17.37 -10.76 17.78
C ARG A 219 -17.70 -9.33 17.37
N ARG A 220 -16.72 -8.67 16.81
CA ARG A 220 -16.86 -7.31 16.25
C ARG A 220 -17.16 -7.37 14.76
N VAL A 221 -18.26 -6.74 14.37
CA VAL A 221 -18.62 -6.63 12.95
C VAL A 221 -17.81 -5.50 12.31
N MET A 222 -17.17 -5.79 11.18
CA MET A 222 -16.51 -4.81 10.34
C MET A 222 -16.73 -5.16 8.87
N ARG A 223 -17.03 -4.16 8.04
CA ARG A 223 -17.25 -4.34 6.60
C ARG A 223 -16.25 -3.57 5.75
N ALA A 224 -15.75 -2.50 6.27
CA ALA A 224 -14.61 -1.74 5.79
C ALA A 224 -14.10 -0.91 6.95
N GLY A 225 -12.84 -0.56 6.95
CA GLY A 225 -12.32 0.34 7.98
C GLY A 225 -10.88 0.10 8.35
N VAL A 226 -10.52 0.82 9.39
CA VAL A 226 -9.25 0.70 10.08
C VAL A 226 -9.49 -0.08 11.36
N TRP A 227 -8.73 -1.11 11.56
CA TRP A 227 -8.74 -1.89 12.81
C TRP A 227 -7.40 -1.74 13.54
N ARG A 228 -7.38 -2.07 14.83
CA ARG A 228 -6.15 -2.17 15.60
C ARG A 228 -6.18 -3.31 16.61
N TYR A 229 -5.00 -3.83 16.92
CA TYR A 229 -4.78 -4.88 17.91
C TYR A 229 -3.66 -4.51 18.85
N HIS A 230 -3.92 -4.62 20.16
CA HIS A 230 -2.90 -4.35 21.18
C HIS A 230 -2.14 -5.64 21.52
N PRO A 231 -0.82 -5.72 21.25
CA PRO A 231 -0.05 -6.97 21.34
C PRO A 231 0.05 -7.52 22.77
N VAL A 232 0.12 -6.65 23.76
CA VAL A 232 0.28 -7.04 25.17
C VAL A 232 -1.08 -7.36 25.81
N ASN A 233 -2.05 -6.46 25.68
CA ASN A 233 -3.38 -6.61 26.28
C ASN A 233 -4.31 -7.53 25.49
N LYS A 234 -3.89 -7.97 24.29
CA LYS A 234 -4.66 -8.85 23.39
C LYS A 234 -6.05 -8.29 23.07
N ARG A 235 -6.17 -6.98 22.91
CA ARG A 235 -7.41 -6.27 22.68
C ARG A 235 -7.54 -5.90 21.22
N PHE A 236 -8.66 -6.23 20.62
CA PHE A 236 -9.02 -5.84 19.26
C PHE A 236 -10.04 -4.70 19.28
N GLU A 237 -9.89 -3.74 18.39
CA GLU A 237 -10.84 -2.65 18.18
C GLU A 237 -11.00 -2.37 16.68
N VAL A 238 -12.22 -2.03 16.27
CA VAL A 238 -12.43 -1.29 15.04
C VAL A 238 -12.17 0.17 15.35
N TYR A 239 -11.09 0.71 14.80
CA TYR A 239 -10.63 2.07 15.09
C TYR A 239 -11.49 3.11 14.36
N ALA A 240 -11.81 2.85 13.07
CA ALA A 240 -12.69 3.66 12.26
C ALA A 240 -13.41 2.78 11.24
N HIS A 241 -14.63 3.17 10.88
CA HIS A 241 -15.50 2.43 9.98
C HIS A 241 -15.59 3.09 8.61
N GLY A 242 -15.80 2.29 7.58
CA GLY A 242 -16.02 2.77 6.22
C GLY A 242 -14.73 2.95 5.41
N GLY A 243 -14.86 3.66 4.30
CA GLY A 243 -13.85 3.74 3.26
C GLY A 243 -14.21 2.85 2.07
N SER A 244 -13.38 2.82 1.06
CA SER A 244 -13.63 2.07 -0.16
C SER A 244 -12.33 1.47 -0.67
N ASN A 245 -12.11 0.20 -0.38
CA ASN A 245 -10.94 -0.54 -0.78
C ASN A 245 -9.64 0.18 -0.38
N GLN A 246 -9.45 0.26 0.91
CA GLN A 246 -8.28 0.91 1.49
C GLN A 246 -7.05 0.03 1.30
N TRP A 247 -5.98 0.65 0.79
CA TRP A 247 -4.68 0.02 0.65
C TRP A 247 -3.56 1.03 0.87
N GLY A 248 -3.46 1.52 2.08
CA GLY A 248 -2.46 2.49 2.50
C GLY A 248 -2.87 3.21 3.78
N LEU A 249 -2.06 3.12 4.80
CA LEU A 249 -2.28 3.72 6.12
C LEU A 249 -0.94 4.16 6.70
N ASP A 250 -0.83 5.42 7.06
CA ASP A 250 0.34 5.94 7.77
C ASP A 250 -0.06 7.14 8.64
N TYR A 251 0.83 7.57 9.51
CA TYR A 251 0.59 8.69 10.42
C TYR A 251 1.70 9.75 10.32
N ASP A 252 1.31 10.98 10.60
CA ASP A 252 2.25 12.09 10.65
C ASP A 252 3.01 12.18 11.99
N ARG A 253 3.92 13.12 12.10
CA ARG A 253 4.72 13.39 13.31
C ARG A 253 3.90 13.73 14.56
N LEU A 254 2.62 14.05 14.41
CA LEU A 254 1.69 14.34 15.50
C LEU A 254 0.80 13.13 15.84
N GLY A 255 0.99 12.01 15.16
CA GLY A 255 0.18 10.79 15.32
C GLY A 255 -1.20 10.89 14.66
N GLN A 256 -1.39 11.81 13.70
CA GLN A 256 -2.61 11.90 12.92
C GLN A 256 -2.57 10.87 11.79
N TRP A 257 -3.60 10.05 11.70
CA TRP A 257 -3.67 8.95 10.74
C TRP A 257 -4.29 9.37 9.41
N PHE A 258 -3.73 8.83 8.33
CA PHE A 258 -4.24 9.03 6.98
C PHE A 258 -4.31 7.68 6.27
N MET A 259 -5.43 7.44 5.58
CA MET A 259 -5.59 6.28 4.71
C MET A 259 -5.85 6.69 3.27
N THR A 260 -5.42 5.85 2.35
CA THR A 260 -5.79 5.96 0.93
C THR A 260 -6.77 4.86 0.53
N HIS A 261 -7.57 5.12 -0.50
CA HIS A 261 -8.55 4.17 -0.99
C HIS A 261 -8.80 4.34 -2.50
N CYS A 262 -9.50 3.40 -3.09
CA CYS A 262 -9.63 3.31 -4.55
C CYS A 262 -10.49 4.40 -5.18
N ARG A 263 -11.40 5.05 -4.44
CA ARG A 263 -12.40 5.95 -5.00
C ARG A 263 -12.06 7.41 -4.76
N SER A 264 -11.84 8.14 -5.83
CA SER A 264 -11.50 9.56 -5.81
C SER A 264 -12.55 10.49 -6.39
N PHE A 265 -13.69 9.98 -6.85
CA PHE A 265 -14.66 10.79 -7.59
C PHE A 265 -16.05 10.94 -6.94
N TRP A 266 -16.24 10.37 -5.77
CA TRP A 266 -17.55 10.35 -5.10
C TRP A 266 -17.81 11.54 -4.17
N GLY A 267 -17.02 12.54 -4.23
CA GLY A 267 -17.14 13.71 -3.38
C GLY A 267 -15.79 14.21 -2.91
N GLY A 268 -14.75 13.41 -3.01
CA GLY A 268 -13.47 13.69 -2.48
C GLY A 268 -12.28 13.03 -3.11
N GLY A 269 -11.12 13.29 -2.55
CA GLY A 269 -9.85 12.70 -2.95
C GLY A 269 -9.66 11.25 -2.49
N PRO A 270 -8.56 10.62 -2.88
CA PRO A 270 -8.23 9.26 -2.47
C PRO A 270 -7.70 9.15 -1.05
N THR A 271 -7.40 10.27 -0.40
CA THR A 271 -6.81 10.31 0.94
C THR A 271 -7.82 10.83 1.96
N THR A 272 -7.89 10.17 3.10
CA THR A 272 -8.79 10.51 4.19
C THR A 272 -8.03 10.62 5.51
N HIS A 273 -8.27 11.70 6.25
CA HIS A 273 -7.83 11.84 7.64
C HIS A 273 -8.65 10.90 8.52
N VAL A 274 -8.00 10.02 9.25
CA VAL A 274 -8.65 8.95 10.02
C VAL A 274 -8.71 9.31 11.50
N LEU A 275 -9.92 9.45 12.01
CA LEU A 275 -10.19 9.72 13.42
C LEU A 275 -10.72 8.49 14.13
N GLN A 276 -10.35 8.30 15.38
CA GLN A 276 -10.88 7.21 16.19
C GLN A 276 -12.40 7.36 16.36
N GLY A 277 -13.12 6.28 16.06
CA GLY A 277 -14.58 6.29 16.05
C GLY A 277 -15.19 6.93 14.81
N GLY A 278 -14.36 7.33 13.84
CA GLY A 278 -14.84 7.91 12.58
C GLY A 278 -15.66 6.92 11.75
N HIS A 279 -16.63 7.46 11.01
CA HIS A 279 -17.46 6.72 10.08
C HIS A 279 -17.36 7.38 8.71
N TYR A 280 -16.80 6.65 7.74
CA TYR A 280 -16.52 7.16 6.41
C TYR A 280 -17.44 6.53 5.38
N TRP A 281 -17.70 7.28 4.30
CA TRP A 281 -18.51 6.80 3.21
C TRP A 281 -17.97 5.47 2.63
N ASN A 282 -18.90 4.62 2.26
CA ASN A 282 -18.64 3.28 1.74
C ASN A 282 -19.60 2.98 0.60
N GLN A 283 -19.08 2.52 -0.52
CA GLN A 283 -19.87 2.33 -1.73
C GLN A 283 -20.77 1.09 -1.75
N ALA A 284 -20.50 0.10 -0.92
CA ALA A 284 -21.17 -1.20 -0.98
C ALA A 284 -22.29 -1.34 0.07
N HIS A 285 -22.21 -0.56 1.13
CA HIS A 285 -23.09 -0.73 2.30
C HIS A 285 -23.82 0.57 2.62
N ALA A 286 -24.89 0.83 1.85
CA ALA A 286 -25.74 2.02 2.02
C ALA A 286 -26.35 2.17 3.43
N HIS A 287 -26.37 1.08 4.20
CA HIS A 287 -26.93 1.05 5.57
C HIS A 287 -25.86 0.91 6.66
N TYR A 288 -24.66 1.20 6.35
CA TYR A 288 -23.55 1.01 7.26
C TYR A 288 -23.08 2.34 7.82
N PRO A 289 -23.07 2.43 9.07
CA PRO A 289 -24.15 2.49 10.02
C PRO A 289 -25.07 3.69 9.74
N ASP A 290 -26.20 3.84 10.42
CA ASP A 290 -27.25 4.84 10.16
C ASP A 290 -26.80 6.32 10.23
N PHE A 291 -25.56 6.61 10.58
CA PHE A 291 -25.00 7.94 10.71
C PHE A 291 -23.64 8.10 10.01
N ILE A 292 -23.46 7.45 8.88
CA ILE A 292 -22.28 7.72 8.03
C ILE A 292 -22.31 9.17 7.61
N GLU A 293 -21.21 9.89 7.86
CA GLU A 293 -20.95 11.13 7.16
C GLU A 293 -21.05 10.88 5.66
N PRO A 294 -21.96 11.56 4.96
CA PRO A 294 -22.13 11.34 3.52
C PRO A 294 -20.88 11.69 2.73
N TYR A 295 -19.96 12.44 3.33
CA TYR A 295 -18.67 12.79 2.76
C TYR A 295 -17.59 12.41 3.75
N PRO A 296 -16.58 11.61 3.35
CA PRO A 296 -15.42 11.39 4.18
C PRO A 296 -14.81 12.75 4.57
N LEU A 297 -14.23 12.82 5.75
CA LEU A 297 -13.37 13.93 6.11
C LEU A 297 -12.17 13.89 5.17
N GLU A 298 -12.33 14.67 4.10
CA GLU A 298 -11.41 14.59 3.01
C GLU A 298 -10.17 15.38 3.25
N ALA A 299 -9.13 14.72 2.87
CA ALA A 299 -7.86 15.32 2.91
C ALA A 299 -7.25 15.61 1.53
N PHE A 300 -7.98 15.57 0.43
CA PHE A 300 -7.45 15.86 -0.90
C PHE A 300 -8.50 16.55 -1.77
N SER A 301 -8.90 17.73 -1.36
CA SER A 301 -10.01 18.46 -1.97
C SER A 301 -9.71 18.96 -3.39
N ASP A 302 -8.46 19.26 -3.71
CA ASP A 302 -8.03 19.77 -5.02
C ASP A 302 -7.71 18.66 -6.04
N PHE A 303 -7.81 17.40 -5.65
CA PHE A 303 -7.56 16.26 -6.52
C PHE A 303 -8.30 16.31 -7.86
N ARG A 304 -9.55 16.74 -7.85
CA ARG A 304 -10.37 16.88 -9.06
C ARG A 304 -9.86 17.93 -10.04
N GLN A 305 -9.22 18.96 -9.54
CA GLN A 305 -8.65 20.02 -10.38
C GLN A 305 -7.40 19.52 -11.09
N CYS A 306 -6.65 18.67 -10.42
CA CYS A 306 -5.50 18.02 -11.01
C CYS A 306 -5.91 17.00 -12.09
N LEU A 307 -7.14 16.45 -11.99
CA LEU A 307 -7.55 15.24 -12.71
C LEU A 307 -8.98 15.23 -13.21
N PRO A 308 -9.28 16.02 -14.21
CA PRO A 308 -10.61 16.00 -14.84
C PRO A 308 -11.03 14.59 -15.31
N ALA A 309 -10.08 13.70 -15.52
CA ALA A 309 -10.33 12.37 -16.05
C ALA A 309 -10.74 11.35 -15.01
N SER A 310 -10.25 11.43 -13.79
CA SER A 310 -10.55 10.44 -12.76
C SER A 310 -12.04 10.39 -12.39
N ALA A 311 -12.73 11.53 -12.52
CA ALA A 311 -14.16 11.61 -12.25
C ALA A 311 -15.05 10.88 -13.27
N LYS A 312 -14.50 10.40 -14.38
CA LYS A 312 -15.24 9.69 -15.43
C LYS A 312 -15.20 8.19 -15.32
N TYR A 313 -14.41 7.66 -14.40
CA TYR A 313 -14.27 6.21 -14.27
C TYR A 313 -15.23 5.68 -13.23
N GLY A 314 -16.11 4.80 -13.66
CA GLY A 314 -16.81 3.89 -12.79
C GLY A 314 -15.85 2.83 -12.22
N HIS A 315 -16.27 2.16 -11.17
CA HIS A 315 -15.56 1.02 -10.64
C HIS A 315 -15.46 -0.08 -11.71
N GLY A 316 -14.24 -0.53 -11.99
CA GLY A 316 -13.99 -1.58 -12.99
C GLY A 316 -13.83 -1.09 -14.43
N GLU A 317 -13.96 0.20 -14.71
CA GLU A 317 -13.79 0.74 -16.06
C GLU A 317 -12.34 1.14 -16.41
N GLY A 318 -11.39 0.75 -15.58
CA GLY A 318 -10.00 1.12 -15.77
C GLY A 318 -9.72 2.59 -15.47
N GLY A 319 -8.48 2.92 -15.35
CA GLY A 319 -8.03 4.24 -14.98
C GLY A 319 -7.52 5.06 -16.16
N ALA A 320 -6.28 5.43 -16.04
CA ALA A 320 -5.53 6.09 -17.08
C ALA A 320 -5.57 5.30 -18.39
N GLY A 321 -5.89 5.94 -19.46
CA GLY A 321 -5.81 5.32 -20.77
C GLY A 321 -7.10 5.24 -21.56
N LEU A 322 -8.26 5.59 -21.01
CA LEU A 322 -9.45 5.76 -21.83
C LEU A 322 -9.32 6.99 -22.74
N PRO A 323 -9.84 6.92 -23.98
CA PRO A 323 -9.78 8.06 -24.90
C PRO A 323 -10.32 9.35 -24.28
N GLY A 324 -9.53 10.41 -24.31
CA GLY A 324 -9.87 11.71 -23.73
C GLY A 324 -9.67 11.79 -22.22
N SER A 325 -9.12 10.78 -21.58
CA SER A 325 -8.75 10.82 -20.19
C SER A 325 -7.31 11.30 -20.01
N ARG A 326 -7.11 12.14 -19.00
CA ARG A 326 -5.79 12.55 -18.54
C ARG A 326 -5.46 11.81 -17.24
N GLY A 327 -5.54 10.51 -17.25
CA GLY A 327 -5.40 9.69 -16.06
C GLY A 327 -4.04 9.73 -15.37
N ILE A 328 -3.17 10.68 -15.77
CA ILE A 328 -1.79 10.73 -15.30
C ILE A 328 -1.67 11.22 -13.87
N SER A 329 -2.44 12.15 -13.38
CA SER A 329 -2.31 12.60 -11.99
C SER A 329 -3.51 12.28 -11.12
N GLY A 330 -4.26 11.28 -11.45
CA GLY A 330 -5.34 10.75 -10.68
C GLY A 330 -5.83 9.50 -11.26
N GLY A 331 -6.89 9.08 -10.78
CA GLY A 331 -7.40 7.83 -11.22
C GLY A 331 -8.05 7.11 -10.08
N HIS A 332 -8.40 5.94 -10.39
CA HIS A 332 -8.96 4.97 -9.50
C HIS A 332 -7.82 4.14 -8.88
N SER A 333 -7.96 3.76 -7.63
CA SER A 333 -7.00 2.95 -6.88
C SER A 333 -5.68 3.66 -6.56
N HIS A 334 -5.72 4.40 -5.47
CA HIS A 334 -4.52 4.85 -4.80
C HIS A 334 -4.14 3.82 -3.75
N VAL A 335 -2.91 3.34 -3.82
CA VAL A 335 -2.37 2.28 -2.96
C VAL A 335 -1.08 2.76 -2.31
N GLY A 336 -0.75 2.17 -1.17
CA GLY A 336 0.38 2.59 -0.37
C GLY A 336 0.25 4.03 0.13
N THR A 337 0.61 4.26 1.35
CA THR A 337 0.64 5.59 1.95
C THR A 337 1.91 5.70 2.76
N LEU A 338 2.70 6.72 2.47
CA LEU A 338 3.90 7.03 3.23
C LEU A 338 3.91 8.52 3.57
N ILE A 339 4.01 8.84 4.85
CA ILE A 339 4.36 10.18 5.29
C ILE A 339 5.85 10.17 5.65
N TYR A 340 6.68 10.68 4.76
CA TYR A 340 8.13 10.59 4.94
C TYR A 340 8.60 11.46 6.10
N GLN A 341 8.99 10.83 7.20
CA GLN A 341 9.46 11.47 8.43
C GLN A 341 10.97 11.36 8.65
N GLY A 342 11.67 10.71 7.72
CA GLY A 342 13.13 10.58 7.76
C GLY A 342 13.87 11.89 7.47
N ASP A 343 15.17 11.88 7.62
CA ASP A 343 16.04 13.05 7.44
C ASP A 343 17.02 12.93 6.24
N GLN A 344 17.01 11.81 5.54
CA GLN A 344 17.87 11.59 4.36
C GLN A 344 17.46 12.43 3.16
N TRP A 345 16.13 12.64 2.98
CA TRP A 345 15.64 13.46 1.88
C TRP A 345 15.76 14.95 2.18
N PRO A 346 15.88 15.80 1.15
CA PRO A 346 15.83 17.24 1.31
C PRO A 346 14.57 17.69 2.07
N GLU A 347 14.68 18.76 2.84
CA GLU A 347 13.59 19.26 3.70
C GLU A 347 12.27 19.49 2.94
N ALA A 348 12.33 19.92 1.69
CA ALA A 348 11.16 20.13 0.84
C ALA A 348 10.30 18.88 0.59
N PHE A 349 10.85 17.69 0.85
CA PHE A 349 10.18 16.40 0.66
C PHE A 349 9.79 15.73 1.98
N ARG A 350 10.15 16.30 3.12
CA ARG A 350 9.82 15.75 4.43
C ARG A 350 8.41 16.14 4.86
N ASN A 351 7.80 15.27 5.68
CA ASN A 351 6.41 15.43 6.15
C ASN A 351 5.39 15.62 5.01
N ARG A 352 5.72 15.11 3.83
CA ARG A 352 4.81 15.00 2.70
C ARG A 352 4.19 13.61 2.69
N LEU A 353 2.95 13.54 2.25
CA LEU A 353 2.25 12.28 2.03
C LEU A 353 2.48 11.86 0.57
N TYR A 354 2.96 10.65 0.41
CA TYR A 354 3.18 9.99 -0.87
C TYR A 354 2.19 8.86 -1.01
N THR A 355 1.55 8.77 -2.17
CA THR A 355 0.67 7.65 -2.48
C THR A 355 0.87 7.21 -3.92
N HIS A 356 0.86 5.91 -4.14
CA HIS A 356 0.97 5.37 -5.49
C HIS A 356 -0.40 5.40 -6.18
N ASN A 357 -0.43 6.01 -7.34
CA ASN A 357 -1.58 6.01 -8.23
C ASN A 357 -1.43 4.85 -9.22
N LEU A 358 -2.13 3.75 -8.95
CA LEU A 358 -2.01 2.51 -9.69
C LEU A 358 -2.22 2.70 -11.19
N HIS A 359 -3.32 3.34 -11.57
CA HIS A 359 -3.68 3.55 -12.97
C HIS A 359 -2.99 4.76 -13.59
N GLY A 360 -2.59 5.73 -12.78
CA GLY A 360 -1.78 6.87 -13.21
C GLY A 360 -0.31 6.53 -13.39
N ARG A 361 0.13 5.40 -12.87
CA ARG A 361 1.52 4.94 -12.95
C ARG A 361 2.51 5.95 -12.37
N GLN A 362 2.15 6.52 -11.23
CA GLN A 362 2.92 7.60 -10.64
C GLN A 362 2.80 7.60 -9.13
N ILE A 363 3.74 8.25 -8.47
CA ILE A 363 3.65 8.60 -7.06
C ILE A 363 3.22 10.06 -6.94
N ASN A 364 2.02 10.26 -6.39
CA ASN A 364 1.50 11.58 -6.07
C ASN A 364 2.13 12.12 -4.78
N VAL A 365 2.37 13.42 -4.74
CA VAL A 365 2.83 14.13 -3.53
C VAL A 365 1.75 15.05 -3.02
N GLN A 366 1.48 14.94 -1.73
CA GLN A 366 0.43 15.69 -1.05
C GLN A 366 0.99 16.41 0.17
N VAL A 367 0.32 17.49 0.54
CA VAL A 367 0.61 18.27 1.76
C VAL A 367 -0.62 18.29 2.64
N ASN A 368 -0.41 18.00 3.91
CA ASN A 368 -1.42 18.13 4.93
C ASN A 368 -1.39 19.56 5.49
N VAL A 369 -2.51 20.24 5.41
CA VAL A 369 -2.67 21.63 5.85
C VAL A 369 -3.67 21.68 6.99
N GLU A 370 -3.25 22.16 8.13
CA GLU A 370 -4.14 22.37 9.28
C GLU A 370 -5.15 23.50 8.96
N ASP A 371 -6.44 23.22 9.16
CA ASP A 371 -7.52 24.19 9.05
C ASP A 371 -8.39 24.11 10.31
N GLY A 372 -8.04 24.88 11.32
CA GLY A 372 -8.68 24.85 12.62
C GLY A 372 -8.54 23.48 13.30
N ALA A 373 -9.65 22.79 13.49
CA ALA A 373 -9.67 21.43 14.08
C ALA A 373 -9.61 20.31 13.04
N SER A 374 -9.50 20.64 11.76
CA SER A 374 -9.43 19.69 10.66
C SER A 374 -8.07 19.73 9.96
N ILE A 375 -7.82 18.73 9.14
CA ILE A 375 -6.66 18.67 8.27
C ILE A 375 -7.17 18.46 6.85
N GLU A 376 -6.75 19.34 5.95
CA GLU A 376 -7.00 19.21 4.53
C GLU A 376 -5.73 18.73 3.83
N THR A 377 -5.82 17.67 3.06
CA THR A 377 -4.72 17.22 2.21
C THR A 377 -4.90 17.80 0.81
N ARG A 378 -3.87 18.44 0.31
CA ARG A 378 -3.82 19.05 -1.02
C ARG A 378 -2.70 18.45 -1.85
N HIS A 379 -2.88 18.43 -3.17
CA HIS A 379 -1.79 18.09 -4.07
C HIS A 379 -0.64 19.11 -3.92
N ALA A 380 0.59 18.65 -3.89
CA ALA A 380 1.75 19.51 -3.67
C ALA A 380 2.13 20.38 -4.90
N GLY A 381 1.38 20.28 -5.99
CA GLY A 381 1.64 20.99 -7.25
C GLY A 381 2.62 20.27 -8.17
N GLN A 382 3.23 19.20 -7.70
CA GLN A 382 4.15 18.34 -8.45
C GLN A 382 4.02 16.90 -7.96
N ASP A 383 4.29 15.93 -8.82
CA ASP A 383 4.38 14.52 -8.47
C ASP A 383 5.84 14.06 -8.34
N PHE A 384 6.05 12.90 -7.75
CA PHE A 384 7.38 12.46 -7.38
C PHE A 384 8.04 11.57 -8.44
N LEU A 385 7.24 10.69 -9.04
CA LEU A 385 7.69 9.67 -9.97
C LEU A 385 6.58 9.38 -10.98
N TYR A 386 6.96 9.02 -12.20
CA TYR A 386 6.10 8.49 -13.25
C TYR A 386 6.79 7.36 -13.98
N HIS A 387 6.02 6.33 -14.38
CA HIS A 387 6.49 5.24 -15.21
C HIS A 387 5.72 5.20 -16.55
N ASP A 388 6.41 5.06 -17.67
CA ASP A 388 5.79 5.17 -18.99
C ASP A 388 5.20 3.86 -19.55
N ASP A 389 5.45 2.72 -18.88
CA ASP A 389 4.87 1.44 -19.28
C ASP A 389 3.40 1.34 -18.86
N PRO A 390 2.49 1.05 -19.80
CA PRO A 390 1.07 0.87 -19.49
C PRO A 390 0.76 -0.31 -18.57
N SER A 391 1.65 -1.29 -18.50
CA SER A 391 1.50 -2.48 -17.65
C SER A 391 2.09 -2.29 -16.25
N TYR A 392 2.72 -1.16 -15.98
CA TYR A 392 3.28 -0.88 -14.67
C TYR A 392 2.20 -0.79 -13.61
N VAL A 393 2.35 -1.61 -12.59
CA VAL A 393 1.51 -1.65 -11.39
C VAL A 393 2.45 -1.65 -10.19
N ALA A 394 2.16 -0.86 -9.19
CA ALA A 394 2.88 -0.90 -7.92
C ALA A 394 1.94 -1.17 -6.75
N VAL A 395 2.52 -1.63 -5.68
CA VAL A 395 1.84 -1.97 -4.43
C VAL A 395 2.24 -0.99 -3.35
#